data_6515c5bd9bb40d65b2cdd21fc2334914
#
_entry.id   6515c5bd9bb40d65b2cdd21fc2334914
#
_cell.length_a   1.000
_cell.length_b   1.000
_cell.length_c   1.000
_cell.angle_alpha   90.00
_cell.angle_beta   90.00
_cell.angle_gamma   90.00
#
_symmetry.space_group_name_H-M   'P 1'
#
loop_
_entity.id
_entity.type
_entity.pdbx_description
1 polymer ?
#
loop_
_entity_poly.entity_id
_entity_poly.type
_entity_poly.pdbx_seq_one_letter_code
_entity_poly.pdbx_strand_id
1 'polypeptide(L)' 'MQQAPQQPQIDLKNTTEVKNFNGGSIFQQGVILRKVSRFVAGTDEDVLLPIPVFFDPETNKILTDSVPKDLREEMKDELC' A
#
# COMPACT_ATOMS: atom_id res chain seq x y z
N MET A 1 15.89 -5.79 -26.92
CA MET A 1 14.52 -6.09 -26.57
C MET A 1 14.26 -5.87 -25.09
N GLN A 2 13.21 -5.21 -24.83
CA GLN A 2 12.83 -4.94 -23.47
C GLN A 2 12.20 -6.16 -22.83
N GLN A 3 12.66 -6.51 -21.67
CA GLN A 3 12.10 -7.62 -20.95
C GLN A 3 11.48 -7.14 -19.66
N ALA A 4 10.26 -7.55 -19.41
CA ALA A 4 9.61 -7.22 -18.16
C ALA A 4 10.39 -7.84 -17.02
N PRO A 5 10.33 -7.23 -15.82
CA PRO A 5 10.96 -7.85 -14.67
C PRO A 5 10.47 -9.27 -14.53
N GLN A 6 11.39 -10.16 -14.27
CA GLN A 6 11.04 -11.56 -14.11
C GLN A 6 10.28 -11.73 -12.82
N GLN A 7 9.12 -12.33 -12.93
CA GLN A 7 8.39 -12.76 -11.75
C GLN A 7 8.53 -14.26 -11.63
N PRO A 8 8.58 -14.77 -10.42
CA PRO A 8 8.62 -16.21 -10.25
C PRO A 8 7.43 -16.84 -10.93
N GLN A 9 7.63 -18.02 -11.45
CA GLN A 9 6.53 -18.82 -11.96
C GLN A 9 5.68 -19.25 -10.77
N ILE A 10 4.54 -18.62 -10.61
CA ILE A 10 3.67 -18.88 -9.47
C ILE A 10 2.40 -19.53 -9.97
N ASP A 11 2.10 -20.69 -9.40
CA ASP A 11 0.84 -21.37 -9.66
C ASP A 11 -0.22 -20.71 -8.78
N LEU A 12 -1.19 -20.07 -9.41
CA LEU A 12 -2.21 -19.35 -8.66
C LEU A 12 -3.00 -20.24 -7.72
N LYS A 13 -3.03 -21.54 -7.97
CA LYS A 13 -3.67 -22.47 -7.06
C LYS A 13 -2.98 -22.57 -5.73
N ASN A 14 -1.70 -22.19 -5.68
CA ASN A 14 -0.92 -22.24 -4.45
C ASN A 14 -0.88 -20.91 -3.72
N THR A 15 -1.75 -19.98 -4.10
CA THR A 15 -1.83 -18.69 -3.43
C THR A 15 -3.05 -18.66 -2.54
N THR A 16 -3.06 -17.67 -1.65
CA THR A 16 -4.16 -17.48 -0.73
C THR A 16 -4.91 -16.21 -1.11
N GLU A 17 -6.22 -16.31 -1.12
CA GLU A 17 -7.04 -15.15 -1.41
C GLU A 17 -6.98 -14.15 -0.26
N VAL A 18 -6.93 -12.86 -0.62
CA VAL A 18 -6.97 -11.77 0.36
C VAL A 18 -8.32 -11.09 0.25
N LYS A 19 -9.03 -10.97 1.35
CA LYS A 19 -10.35 -10.37 1.39
C LYS A 19 -10.27 -8.92 1.78
N ASN A 20 -11.13 -8.10 1.16
CA ASN A 20 -11.24 -6.70 1.55
C ASN A 20 -12.19 -6.58 2.75
N PHE A 21 -12.42 -5.35 3.20
CA PHE A 21 -13.22 -5.10 4.40
C PHE A 21 -14.64 -5.65 4.26
N ASN A 22 -15.19 -5.66 3.05
CA ASN A 22 -16.53 -6.17 2.78
C ASN A 22 -16.56 -7.66 2.51
N GLY A 23 -15.43 -8.35 2.61
CA GLY A 23 -15.37 -9.77 2.32
C GLY A 23 -15.24 -10.10 0.85
N GLY A 24 -15.07 -9.10 0.00
CA GLY A 24 -14.85 -9.32 -1.43
C GLY A 24 -13.38 -9.48 -1.76
N SER A 25 -13.10 -9.63 -3.05
CA SER A 25 -11.75 -9.91 -3.52
C SER A 25 -11.11 -8.74 -4.24
N ILE A 26 -11.81 -7.64 -4.41
CA ILE A 26 -11.34 -6.55 -5.25
C ILE A 26 -10.70 -5.48 -4.39
N PHE A 27 -9.52 -5.06 -4.81
CA PHE A 27 -8.83 -3.93 -4.20
C PHE A 27 -8.49 -2.94 -5.30
N GLN A 28 -8.37 -1.69 -4.90
CA GLN A 28 -7.91 -0.65 -5.79
C GLN A 28 -6.59 -0.12 -5.24
N GLN A 29 -5.69 0.28 -6.12
CA GLN A 29 -4.42 0.82 -5.69
C GLN A 29 -4.55 2.32 -5.48
N GLY A 30 -4.01 2.79 -4.37
CA GLY A 30 -3.97 4.21 -4.06
C GLY A 30 -2.62 4.58 -3.52
N VAL A 31 -2.49 5.82 -3.08
CA VAL A 31 -1.23 6.34 -2.58
C VAL A 31 -1.51 7.13 -1.31
N ILE A 32 -0.76 6.81 -0.26
CA ILE A 32 -0.71 7.64 0.94
C ILE A 32 0.42 8.63 0.76
N LEU A 33 0.18 9.89 1.08
CA LEU A 33 1.24 10.90 1.04
C LEU A 33 1.68 11.21 2.45
N ARG A 34 2.97 11.11 2.69
CA ARG A 34 3.56 11.51 3.96
C ARG A 34 4.50 12.67 3.70
N LYS A 35 4.51 13.63 4.59
CA LYS A 35 5.40 14.78 4.47
C LYS A 35 6.64 14.53 5.31
N VAL A 36 7.80 14.66 4.68
CA VAL A 36 9.08 14.57 5.36
C VAL A 36 9.63 15.98 5.49
N SER A 37 9.95 16.39 6.72
CA SER A 37 10.45 17.73 6.93
C SER A 37 11.79 17.91 6.21
N ARG A 38 12.04 19.13 5.76
CA ARG A 38 13.29 19.42 5.06
C ARG A 38 14.50 19.12 5.91
N PHE A 39 14.38 19.24 7.23
CA PHE A 39 15.51 18.96 8.09
C PHE A 39 15.87 17.50 8.13
N VAL A 40 14.86 16.61 8.04
CA VAL A 40 15.09 15.18 7.97
C VAL A 40 15.54 14.78 6.58
N ALA A 41 14.93 15.36 5.56
CA ALA A 41 15.22 15.01 4.18
C ALA A 41 16.54 15.60 3.69
N GLY A 42 17.05 16.62 4.35
CA GLY A 42 18.29 17.29 3.91
C GLY A 42 18.09 18.12 2.67
N THR A 43 16.90 18.68 2.48
CA THR A 43 16.57 19.48 1.31
C THR A 43 16.14 20.87 1.71
N ASP A 44 15.90 21.73 0.72
CA ASP A 44 15.48 23.10 0.98
C ASP A 44 14.03 23.22 1.38
N GLU A 45 13.21 22.24 1.00
CA GLU A 45 11.79 22.24 1.26
C GLU A 45 11.36 20.90 1.78
N ASP A 46 10.19 20.88 2.44
CA ASP A 46 9.58 19.61 2.85
C ASP A 46 9.30 18.76 1.61
N VAL A 47 9.38 17.46 1.77
CA VAL A 47 9.25 16.52 0.66
C VAL A 47 8.02 15.65 0.90
N LEU A 48 7.27 15.40 -0.15
CA LEU A 48 6.15 14.47 -0.10
C LEU A 48 6.64 13.09 -0.49
N LEU A 49 6.35 12.11 0.35
CA LEU A 49 6.73 10.72 0.14
C LEU A 49 5.49 9.92 -0.22
N PRO A 50 5.38 9.43 -1.44
CA PRO A 50 4.23 8.60 -1.82
C PRO A 50 4.46 7.15 -1.41
N ILE A 51 3.43 6.55 -0.82
CA ILE A 51 3.47 5.17 -0.39
C ILE A 51 2.31 4.45 -1.04
N PRO A 52 2.55 3.50 -1.95
CA PRO A 52 1.46 2.78 -2.59
C PRO A 52 0.79 1.83 -1.62
N VAL A 53 -0.52 1.80 -1.66
CA VAL A 53 -1.32 0.92 -0.82
C VAL A 53 -2.47 0.36 -1.63
N PHE A 54 -3.13 -0.66 -1.08
CA PHE A 54 -4.35 -1.21 -1.65
C PHE A 54 -5.49 -0.96 -0.69
N PHE A 55 -6.65 -0.62 -1.22
CA PHE A 55 -7.79 -0.31 -0.38
C PHE A 55 -9.07 -0.84 -1.00
N ASP A 56 -10.09 -1.03 -0.15
CA ASP A 56 -11.42 -1.43 -0.57
C ASP A 56 -12.12 -0.19 -1.13
N PRO A 57 -12.49 -0.20 -2.42
CA PRO A 57 -13.06 0.99 -3.03
C PRO A 57 -14.43 1.39 -2.48
N GLU A 58 -15.11 0.48 -1.79
CA GLU A 58 -16.44 0.79 -1.25
C GLU A 58 -16.37 1.42 0.13
N THR A 59 -15.40 1.03 0.94
CA THR A 59 -15.30 1.52 2.31
C THR A 59 -14.09 2.40 2.54
N ASN A 60 -13.15 2.41 1.59
CA ASN A 60 -11.86 3.10 1.69
C ASN A 60 -10.98 2.54 2.81
N LYS A 61 -11.29 1.34 3.29
CA LYS A 61 -10.43 0.69 4.27
C LYS A 61 -9.20 0.14 3.58
N ILE A 62 -8.05 0.40 4.15
CA ILE A 62 -6.76 0.08 3.53
C ILE A 62 -6.30 -1.28 4.02
N LEU A 63 -5.80 -2.10 3.09
CA LEU A 63 -5.25 -3.40 3.44
C LEU A 63 -4.02 -3.21 4.33
N THR A 64 -4.09 -3.76 5.53
CA THR A 64 -3.05 -3.57 6.54
C THR A 64 -1.67 -3.97 6.00
N ASP A 65 -1.60 -5.10 5.31
CA ASP A 65 -0.32 -5.61 4.82
C ASP A 65 0.33 -4.71 3.79
N SER A 66 -0.44 -3.82 3.16
CA SER A 66 0.13 -2.89 2.19
C SER A 66 0.69 -1.63 2.83
N VAL A 67 0.45 -1.43 4.13
CA VAL A 67 0.92 -0.26 4.86
C VAL A 67 2.21 -0.61 5.59
N PRO A 68 3.24 0.23 5.51
CA PRO A 68 4.47 -0.03 6.26
C PRO A 68 4.17 -0.16 7.75
N LYS A 69 4.89 -1.07 8.41
CA LYS A 69 4.63 -1.36 9.81
C LYS A 69 4.67 -0.12 10.69
N ASP A 70 5.58 0.80 10.38
CA ASP A 70 5.76 1.99 11.21
C ASP A 70 4.55 2.90 11.20
N LEU A 71 3.68 2.77 10.21
CA LEU A 71 2.51 3.63 10.10
C LEU A 71 1.22 2.95 10.55
N ARG A 72 1.25 1.66 10.80
CA ARG A 72 0.02 0.91 11.06
C ARG A 72 -0.69 1.37 12.32
N GLU A 73 0.08 1.66 13.38
CA GLU A 73 -0.52 2.10 14.62
C GLU A 73 -1.20 3.45 14.45
N GLU A 74 -0.53 4.36 13.77
CA GLU A 74 -1.06 5.69 13.54
C GLU A 74 -2.33 5.66 12.70
N MET A 75 -2.40 4.72 11.78
CA MET A 75 -3.50 4.65 10.80
C MET A 75 -4.50 3.57 11.11
N LYS A 76 -4.49 3.01 12.29
CA LYS A 76 -5.27 1.80 12.57
C LYS A 76 -6.77 1.97 12.32
N ASP A 77 -7.30 3.17 12.43
CA ASP A 77 -8.72 3.39 12.20
C ASP A 77 -9.08 3.32 10.72
N GLU A 78 -8.10 3.40 9.83
CA GLU A 78 -8.31 3.36 8.39
C GLU A 78 -7.98 2.00 7.80
N LEU A 79 -7.50 1.06 8.61
CA LEU A 79 -7.09 -0.25 8.13
C LEU A 79 -8.20 -1.27 8.30
N CYS A 80 -8.13 -2.32 7.49
CA CYS A 80 -9.06 -3.44 7.63
C CYS A 80 -8.38 -4.66 8.20
#